data_84733f5fed3d34fda04e940eae2728bb
#
_entry.id   84733f5fed3d34fda04e940eae2728bb
#
_cell.length_a   1.000
_cell.length_b   1.000
_cell.length_c   1.000
_cell.angle_alpha   90.00
_cell.angle_beta   90.00
_cell.angle_gamma   90.00
#
_symmetry.space_group_name_H-M   'P 1'
#
loop_
_entity.id
_entity.type
_entity.pdbx_description
1 polymer ?
#
loop_
_entity_poly.entity_id
_entity_poly.type
_entity_poly.pdbx_seq_one_letter_code
_entity_poly.pdbx_strand_id
1 'polypeptide(L)'
;MIPRYSRPEMSAIWSDDNKFKTWFEIEACACEALAELGQIPKSAVDDIRAKGKFDKKRIDEIEAEVKHDVIAFLTNVGENVGESARYMHQGMTSSDVLDTSFNMRLTQSVDILLKDMDRLLAALKKRAEEHKYTLCIGRSHGIHAEPTTFGLKMLGFYAEFQRDRERLEAARKEVSTCAISGAVGTFATIDPRVEQYVAEKLGLTPEPVSTQVIPRDRYAALFAAVGITASSIERLAIEIRHLQRTEVREAEEYFSAGQKGSSAMPHKRNPVLSENLTGLARLLRSYVIPAMENVALWHERDISHSSNERIIAPDAMIGLDFCLNRLAGILEKLLIYPDNMMTNLNRLKGLIFSQRVMLAMVDKGLKREDAYRLTQRNAMKVWAGEGTFKDLLEADEEVMQTLSKEELESLFDLSFYTKQIDFIFKKVRPL
;
A
#
# COMPACT_ATOMS: atom_id res chain seq x y z
N MET A 1 15.70 -3.72 -6.44
CA MET A 1 15.09 -4.89 -5.72
C MET A 1 15.66 -6.18 -6.28
N ILE A 2 15.76 -7.26 -5.48
CA ILE A 2 16.24 -8.56 -5.96
C ILE A 2 15.17 -9.31 -6.76
N PRO A 3 15.54 -10.22 -7.69
CA PRO A 3 14.56 -10.92 -8.54
C PRO A 3 13.49 -11.69 -7.77
N ARG A 4 13.83 -12.21 -6.58
CA ARG A 4 12.88 -12.92 -5.70
C ARG A 4 11.66 -12.10 -5.30
N TYR A 5 11.77 -10.77 -5.24
CA TYR A 5 10.73 -9.84 -4.83
C TYR A 5 10.32 -8.90 -5.96
N SER A 6 10.54 -9.31 -7.19
CA SER A 6 10.26 -8.51 -8.39
C SER A 6 9.26 -9.23 -9.28
N ARG A 7 8.15 -8.54 -9.62
CA ARG A 7 7.20 -9.03 -10.62
C ARG A 7 7.59 -8.49 -12.00
N PRO A 8 7.42 -9.29 -13.06
CA PRO A 8 7.89 -8.91 -14.40
C PRO A 8 7.33 -7.58 -14.91
N GLU A 9 6.03 -7.31 -14.70
CA GLU A 9 5.36 -6.10 -15.18
C GLU A 9 5.97 -4.83 -14.57
N MET A 10 6.16 -4.80 -13.25
CA MET A 10 6.77 -3.66 -12.57
C MET A 10 8.26 -3.55 -12.89
N SER A 11 8.97 -4.67 -12.96
CA SER A 11 10.39 -4.68 -13.31
C SER A 11 10.65 -4.14 -14.72
N ALA A 12 9.75 -4.37 -15.67
CA ALA A 12 9.83 -3.86 -17.03
C ALA A 12 9.81 -2.33 -17.08
N ILE A 13 9.00 -1.68 -16.21
CA ILE A 13 8.96 -0.20 -16.12
C ILE A 13 10.32 0.36 -15.72
N TRP A 14 11.04 -0.33 -14.83
CA TRP A 14 12.33 0.11 -14.29
C TRP A 14 13.54 -0.44 -15.04
N SER A 15 13.33 -1.11 -16.19
CA SER A 15 14.41 -1.55 -17.08
C SER A 15 15.08 -0.38 -17.77
N ASP A 16 16.35 -0.57 -18.17
CA ASP A 16 17.06 0.39 -19.01
C ASP A 16 16.37 0.59 -20.37
N ASP A 17 15.80 -0.47 -20.94
CA ASP A 17 15.06 -0.37 -22.20
C ASP A 17 13.87 0.60 -22.08
N ASN A 18 13.07 0.49 -21.03
CA ASN A 18 11.95 1.41 -20.83
C ASN A 18 12.44 2.83 -20.50
N LYS A 19 13.55 2.97 -19.76
CA LYS A 19 14.18 4.27 -19.49
C LYS A 19 14.54 4.98 -20.81
N PHE A 20 15.31 4.33 -21.65
CA PHE A 20 15.75 4.95 -22.92
C PHE A 20 14.61 5.11 -23.93
N LYS A 21 13.62 4.22 -23.90
CA LYS A 21 12.39 4.39 -24.68
C LYS A 21 11.62 5.65 -24.28
N THR A 22 11.49 5.91 -22.99
CA THR A 22 10.80 7.14 -22.52
C THR A 22 11.62 8.40 -22.84
N TRP A 23 12.95 8.34 -22.73
CA TRP A 23 13.81 9.46 -23.14
C TRP A 23 13.66 9.77 -24.64
N PHE A 24 13.68 8.73 -25.48
CA PHE A 24 13.47 8.90 -26.92
C PHE A 24 12.10 9.50 -27.24
N GLU A 25 11.06 9.05 -26.56
CA GLU A 25 9.70 9.56 -26.79
C GLU A 25 9.57 11.03 -26.42
N ILE A 26 10.19 11.47 -25.32
CA ILE A 26 10.21 12.88 -24.92
C ILE A 26 10.94 13.73 -25.97
N GLU A 27 12.11 13.31 -26.40
CA GLU A 27 12.90 14.01 -27.42
C GLU A 27 12.15 14.10 -28.77
N ALA A 28 11.54 13.01 -29.19
CA ALA A 28 10.79 12.97 -30.43
C ALA A 28 9.52 13.85 -30.38
N CYS A 29 8.77 13.83 -29.26
CA CYS A 29 7.62 14.73 -29.06
C CYS A 29 8.04 16.21 -29.03
N ALA A 30 9.20 16.52 -28.43
CA ALA A 30 9.74 17.88 -28.45
C ALA A 30 10.08 18.34 -29.90
N CYS A 31 10.69 17.45 -30.69
CA CYS A 31 10.94 17.73 -32.10
C CYS A 31 9.64 17.89 -32.91
N GLU A 32 8.61 17.08 -32.65
CA GLU A 32 7.28 17.25 -33.26
C GLU A 32 6.72 18.66 -32.99
N ALA A 33 6.73 19.07 -31.74
CA ALA A 33 6.28 20.41 -31.34
C ALA A 33 7.07 21.52 -32.04
N LEU A 34 8.40 21.41 -32.08
CA LEU A 34 9.25 22.39 -32.78
C LEU A 34 8.95 22.44 -34.28
N ALA A 35 8.64 21.32 -34.92
CA ALA A 35 8.24 21.26 -36.33
C ALA A 35 6.85 21.89 -36.57
N GLU A 36 5.89 21.67 -35.68
CA GLU A 36 4.58 22.36 -35.75
C GLU A 36 4.70 23.87 -35.60
N LEU A 37 5.64 24.32 -34.80
CA LEU A 37 5.98 25.75 -34.63
C LEU A 37 6.80 26.31 -35.79
N GLY A 38 7.18 25.48 -36.78
CA GLY A 38 8.00 25.89 -37.92
C GLY A 38 9.46 26.19 -37.58
N GLN A 39 9.96 25.77 -36.44
CA GLN A 39 11.34 25.98 -36.00
C GLN A 39 12.31 24.95 -36.53
N ILE A 40 11.83 23.76 -36.86
CA ILE A 40 12.59 22.70 -37.53
C ILE A 40 11.81 22.13 -38.71
N PRO A 41 12.48 21.47 -39.70
CA PRO A 41 11.81 20.84 -40.82
C PRO A 41 11.00 19.60 -40.38
N LYS A 42 9.80 19.39 -40.92
CA LYS A 42 9.02 18.17 -40.70
C LYS A 42 9.78 16.90 -41.09
N SER A 43 10.55 16.95 -42.18
CA SER A 43 11.39 15.83 -42.64
C SER A 43 12.41 15.38 -41.58
N ALA A 44 12.85 16.28 -40.72
CA ALA A 44 13.73 15.92 -39.60
C ALA A 44 12.99 15.07 -38.56
N VAL A 45 11.71 15.37 -38.28
CA VAL A 45 10.88 14.56 -37.38
C VAL A 45 10.63 13.18 -37.99
N ASP A 46 10.33 13.10 -39.28
CA ASP A 46 10.15 11.82 -39.98
C ASP A 46 11.41 10.95 -39.88
N ASP A 47 12.58 11.55 -40.07
CA ASP A 47 13.87 10.86 -39.92
C ASP A 47 14.10 10.38 -38.48
N ILE A 48 13.84 11.23 -37.47
CA ILE A 48 14.02 10.90 -36.05
C ILE A 48 13.10 9.74 -35.67
N ARG A 49 11.81 9.80 -36.03
CA ARG A 49 10.84 8.74 -35.74
C ARG A 49 11.17 7.41 -36.45
N ALA A 50 11.58 7.48 -37.72
CA ALA A 50 11.86 6.28 -38.52
C ALA A 50 13.17 5.60 -38.16
N LYS A 51 14.20 6.39 -37.83
CA LYS A 51 15.59 5.90 -37.67
C LYS A 51 16.07 5.91 -36.22
N GLY A 52 15.37 6.60 -35.32
CA GLY A 52 15.74 6.73 -33.92
C GLY A 52 15.70 5.38 -33.21
N LYS A 53 16.88 4.82 -33.00
CA LYS A 53 17.15 3.58 -32.28
C LYS A 53 18.24 3.83 -31.26
N PHE A 54 18.22 3.05 -30.20
CA PHE A 54 19.29 3.08 -29.19
C PHE A 54 19.78 1.67 -28.89
N ASP A 55 21.06 1.59 -28.50
CA ASP A 55 21.70 0.37 -28.03
C ASP A 55 22.36 0.67 -26.69
N LYS A 56 21.88 -0.01 -25.64
CA LYS A 56 22.38 0.18 -24.26
C LYS A 56 23.88 -0.01 -24.18
N LYS A 57 24.41 -1.05 -24.82
CA LYS A 57 25.87 -1.33 -24.79
C LYS A 57 26.66 -0.17 -25.40
N ARG A 58 26.19 0.36 -26.53
CA ARG A 58 26.82 1.50 -27.18
C ARG A 58 26.72 2.78 -26.32
N ILE A 59 25.56 3.00 -25.65
CA ILE A 59 25.38 4.12 -24.71
C ILE A 59 26.41 3.99 -23.58
N ASP A 60 26.54 2.81 -22.96
CA ASP A 60 27.50 2.57 -21.87
C ASP A 60 28.96 2.85 -22.31
N GLU A 61 29.34 2.45 -23.54
CA GLU A 61 30.66 2.75 -24.12
C GLU A 61 30.90 4.25 -24.25
N ILE A 62 29.93 4.99 -24.79
CA ILE A 62 30.03 6.45 -24.95
C ILE A 62 30.03 7.15 -23.57
N GLU A 63 29.19 6.72 -22.65
CA GLU A 63 29.13 7.29 -21.29
C GLU A 63 30.46 7.11 -20.54
N ALA A 64 31.14 5.99 -20.76
CA ALA A 64 32.46 5.74 -20.16
C ALA A 64 33.51 6.81 -20.57
N GLU A 65 33.34 7.43 -21.73
CA GLU A 65 34.23 8.51 -22.22
C GLU A 65 33.71 9.89 -21.80
N VAL A 66 32.41 10.22 -22.13
CA VAL A 66 31.86 11.56 -21.95
C VAL A 66 31.39 11.86 -20.52
N LYS A 67 31.24 10.83 -19.68
CA LYS A 67 30.79 10.93 -18.26
C LYS A 67 29.43 11.64 -18.07
N HIS A 68 28.55 11.48 -19.06
CA HIS A 68 27.21 12.10 -19.03
C HIS A 68 26.21 11.22 -19.77
N ASP A 69 25.21 10.73 -19.04
CA ASP A 69 24.23 9.74 -19.50
C ASP A 69 23.34 10.25 -20.65
N VAL A 70 22.78 11.46 -20.52
CA VAL A 70 21.90 12.03 -21.57
C VAL A 70 22.68 12.32 -22.85
N ILE A 71 23.90 12.85 -22.72
CA ILE A 71 24.77 13.10 -23.90
C ILE A 71 25.11 11.77 -24.58
N ALA A 72 25.45 10.72 -23.81
CA ALA A 72 25.72 9.40 -24.35
C ALA A 72 24.54 8.81 -25.12
N PHE A 73 23.33 8.94 -24.53
CA PHE A 73 22.10 8.52 -25.20
C PHE A 73 21.86 9.28 -26.51
N LEU A 74 21.92 10.62 -26.47
CA LEU A 74 21.68 11.46 -27.65
C LEU A 74 22.73 11.16 -28.77
N THR A 75 23.99 10.95 -28.40
CA THR A 75 25.05 10.58 -29.33
C THR A 75 24.71 9.26 -30.01
N ASN A 76 24.33 8.23 -29.25
CA ASN A 76 24.01 6.94 -29.84
C ASN A 76 22.73 7.00 -30.72
N VAL A 77 21.71 7.73 -30.33
CA VAL A 77 20.53 7.94 -31.20
C VAL A 77 20.97 8.69 -32.47
N GLY A 78 21.82 9.69 -32.35
CA GLY A 78 22.35 10.47 -33.46
C GLY A 78 23.15 9.62 -34.48
N GLU A 79 23.90 8.62 -34.02
CA GLU A 79 24.59 7.66 -34.88
C GLU A 79 23.64 6.92 -35.85
N ASN A 80 22.36 6.71 -35.41
CA ASN A 80 21.32 6.06 -36.21
C ASN A 80 20.51 7.04 -37.05
N VAL A 81 20.17 8.21 -36.52
CA VAL A 81 19.35 9.23 -37.17
C VAL A 81 20.10 10.00 -38.27
N GLY A 82 21.38 10.25 -38.06
CA GLY A 82 22.22 11.01 -38.97
C GLY A 82 22.03 12.53 -38.84
N GLU A 83 22.07 13.28 -39.96
CA GLU A 83 22.06 14.76 -39.92
C GLU A 83 20.88 15.38 -39.20
N SER A 84 19.72 14.74 -39.25
CA SER A 84 18.52 15.23 -38.57
C SER A 84 18.62 15.20 -37.05
N ALA A 85 19.59 14.47 -36.48
CA ALA A 85 19.82 14.44 -35.02
C ALA A 85 20.22 15.79 -34.44
N ARG A 86 20.75 16.71 -35.24
CA ARG A 86 21.07 18.08 -34.80
C ARG A 86 19.86 18.87 -34.24
N TYR A 87 18.67 18.43 -34.52
CA TYR A 87 17.44 19.06 -34.06
C TYR A 87 16.93 18.47 -32.72
N MET A 88 17.50 17.35 -32.28
CA MET A 88 17.17 16.79 -30.98
C MET A 88 17.78 17.63 -29.86
N HIS A 89 17.10 17.67 -28.72
CA HIS A 89 17.54 18.36 -27.50
C HIS A 89 17.70 19.90 -27.65
N GLN A 90 17.09 20.51 -28.68
CA GLN A 90 17.24 21.95 -28.91
C GLN A 90 16.54 22.76 -27.80
N GLY A 91 17.31 23.59 -27.11
CA GLY A 91 16.81 24.47 -26.04
C GLY A 91 16.46 23.77 -24.73
N MET A 92 16.57 22.44 -24.68
CA MET A 92 16.29 21.62 -23.51
C MET A 92 17.51 21.50 -22.59
N THR A 93 17.26 21.08 -21.37
CA THR A 93 18.30 20.60 -20.44
C THR A 93 18.10 19.12 -20.15
N SER A 94 19.16 18.44 -19.67
CA SER A 94 19.07 17.01 -19.34
C SER A 94 17.92 16.68 -18.40
N SER A 95 17.63 17.54 -17.44
CA SER A 95 16.55 17.32 -16.47
C SER A 95 15.16 17.40 -17.09
N ASP A 96 14.96 18.10 -18.19
CA ASP A 96 13.70 18.08 -18.94
C ASP A 96 13.37 16.65 -19.39
N VAL A 97 14.37 15.90 -19.83
CA VAL A 97 14.24 14.50 -20.22
C VAL A 97 14.20 13.57 -19.00
N LEU A 98 15.15 13.76 -18.07
CA LEU A 98 15.31 12.88 -16.91
C LEU A 98 14.08 12.90 -15.99
N ASP A 99 13.60 14.09 -15.60
CA ASP A 99 12.49 14.23 -14.67
C ASP A 99 11.15 13.85 -15.33
N THR A 100 10.92 14.28 -16.58
CA THR A 100 9.72 13.89 -17.31
C THR A 100 9.64 12.37 -17.51
N SER A 101 10.76 11.72 -17.88
CA SER A 101 10.85 10.26 -17.97
C SER A 101 10.66 9.58 -16.61
N PHE A 102 11.21 10.14 -15.55
CA PHE A 102 11.04 9.63 -14.18
C PHE A 102 9.57 9.65 -13.78
N ASN A 103 8.89 10.76 -14.06
CA ASN A 103 7.45 10.92 -13.82
C ASN A 103 6.59 9.96 -14.65
N MET A 104 6.93 9.72 -15.91
CA MET A 104 6.26 8.70 -16.73
C MET A 104 6.36 7.32 -16.07
N ARG A 105 7.55 6.92 -15.64
CA ARG A 105 7.77 5.62 -15.00
C ARG A 105 7.11 5.51 -13.63
N LEU A 106 7.11 6.57 -12.83
CA LEU A 106 6.37 6.62 -11.57
C LEU A 106 4.86 6.51 -11.80
N THR A 107 4.31 7.24 -12.77
CA THR A 107 2.89 7.17 -13.14
C THR A 107 2.51 5.75 -13.57
N GLN A 108 3.29 5.14 -14.46
CA GLN A 108 3.10 3.73 -14.89
C GLN A 108 3.16 2.77 -13.69
N SER A 109 4.08 3.00 -12.76
CA SER A 109 4.21 2.17 -11.56
C SER A 109 2.99 2.28 -10.65
N VAL A 110 2.52 3.51 -10.40
CA VAL A 110 1.33 3.71 -9.55
C VAL A 110 0.08 3.12 -10.20
N ASP A 111 -0.03 3.12 -11.53
CA ASP A 111 -1.12 2.45 -12.25
C ASP A 111 -1.16 0.93 -11.98
N ILE A 112 -0.01 0.28 -11.85
CA ILE A 112 0.07 -1.13 -11.44
C ILE A 112 -0.29 -1.27 -9.96
N LEU A 113 0.24 -0.40 -9.09
CA LEU A 113 -0.06 -0.44 -7.65
C LEU A 113 -1.57 -0.26 -7.37
N LEU A 114 -2.25 0.60 -8.12
CA LEU A 114 -3.70 0.78 -7.99
C LEU A 114 -4.48 -0.48 -8.40
N LYS A 115 -4.07 -1.18 -9.45
CA LYS A 115 -4.66 -2.47 -9.84
C LYS A 115 -4.45 -3.55 -8.77
N ASP A 116 -3.26 -3.62 -8.20
CA ASP A 116 -2.97 -4.55 -7.12
C ASP A 116 -3.78 -4.21 -5.85
N MET A 117 -3.96 -2.92 -5.57
CA MET A 117 -4.80 -2.44 -4.48
C MET A 117 -6.28 -2.81 -4.70
N ASP A 118 -6.79 -2.68 -5.91
CA ASP A 118 -8.16 -3.09 -6.25
C ASP A 118 -8.36 -4.60 -6.04
N ARG A 119 -7.38 -5.43 -6.41
CA ARG A 119 -7.41 -6.87 -6.14
C ARG A 119 -7.41 -7.17 -4.63
N LEU A 120 -6.56 -6.48 -3.86
CA LEU A 120 -6.52 -6.62 -2.40
C LEU A 120 -7.85 -6.23 -1.75
N LEU A 121 -8.42 -5.11 -2.16
CA LEU A 121 -9.73 -4.65 -1.69
C LEU A 121 -10.83 -5.64 -2.03
N ALA A 122 -10.85 -6.21 -3.23
CA ALA A 122 -11.81 -7.24 -3.61
C ALA A 122 -11.70 -8.48 -2.71
N ALA A 123 -10.48 -8.93 -2.40
CA ALA A 123 -10.24 -10.05 -1.49
C ALA A 123 -10.73 -9.74 -0.05
N LEU A 124 -10.43 -8.55 0.48
CA LEU A 124 -10.89 -8.11 1.80
C LEU A 124 -12.40 -8.00 1.88
N LYS A 125 -13.04 -7.40 0.87
CA LYS A 125 -14.50 -7.28 0.78
C LYS A 125 -15.15 -8.65 0.81
N LYS A 126 -14.67 -9.58 -0.03
CA LYS A 126 -15.17 -10.96 -0.06
C LYS A 126 -15.09 -11.61 1.32
N ARG A 127 -13.96 -11.53 2.01
CA ARG A 127 -13.80 -12.11 3.36
C ARG A 127 -14.67 -11.42 4.40
N ALA A 128 -14.84 -10.11 4.31
CA ALA A 128 -15.74 -9.38 5.19
C ALA A 128 -17.20 -9.83 5.02
N GLU A 129 -17.67 -9.99 3.79
CA GLU A 129 -19.04 -10.43 3.49
C GLU A 129 -19.29 -11.90 3.86
N GLU A 130 -18.37 -12.82 3.51
CA GLU A 130 -18.45 -14.25 3.83
C GLU A 130 -18.56 -14.50 5.33
N HIS A 131 -17.86 -13.70 6.14
CA HIS A 131 -17.75 -13.87 7.59
C HIS A 131 -18.44 -12.77 8.38
N LYS A 132 -19.39 -12.08 7.77
CA LYS A 132 -20.10 -10.93 8.36
C LYS A 132 -20.63 -11.21 9.75
N TYR A 133 -21.17 -12.42 9.97
CA TYR A 133 -21.75 -12.86 11.24
C TYR A 133 -20.96 -13.98 11.91
N THR A 134 -19.80 -14.35 11.42
CA THR A 134 -18.92 -15.32 12.08
C THR A 134 -18.36 -14.73 13.36
N LEU A 135 -18.91 -15.16 14.49
CA LEU A 135 -18.52 -14.68 15.82
C LEU A 135 -17.08 -15.05 16.16
N CYS A 136 -16.37 -14.11 16.72
CA CYS A 136 -15.06 -14.32 17.32
C CYS A 136 -14.87 -13.39 18.52
N ILE A 137 -13.86 -13.66 19.34
CA ILE A 137 -13.54 -12.78 20.47
C ILE A 137 -12.74 -11.56 20.01
N GLY A 138 -13.20 -10.37 20.38
CA GLY A 138 -12.42 -9.15 20.30
C GLY A 138 -11.36 -9.13 21.39
N ARG A 139 -10.14 -8.73 21.04
CA ARG A 139 -9.01 -8.64 21.98
C ARG A 139 -8.52 -7.20 22.06
N SER A 140 -8.40 -6.67 23.26
CA SER A 140 -7.67 -5.44 23.56
C SER A 140 -6.53 -5.76 24.52
N HIS A 141 -5.36 -5.15 24.34
CA HIS A 141 -4.14 -5.48 25.09
C HIS A 141 -3.73 -6.96 25.04
N GLY A 142 -4.20 -7.72 24.02
CA GLY A 142 -4.00 -9.17 23.92
C GLY A 142 -4.97 -10.00 24.78
N ILE A 143 -5.87 -9.37 25.53
CA ILE A 143 -6.83 -10.01 26.46
C ILE A 143 -8.21 -10.07 25.80
N HIS A 144 -8.99 -11.11 26.12
CA HIS A 144 -10.36 -11.26 25.69
C HIS A 144 -11.23 -10.11 26.25
N ALA A 145 -11.90 -9.39 25.34
CA ALA A 145 -12.82 -8.30 25.68
C ALA A 145 -14.26 -8.74 25.40
N GLU A 146 -14.88 -8.24 24.35
CA GLU A 146 -16.24 -8.56 23.99
C GLU A 146 -16.31 -9.30 22.65
N PRO A 147 -17.40 -10.02 22.37
CA PRO A 147 -17.64 -10.63 21.06
C PRO A 147 -17.66 -9.60 19.94
N THR A 148 -17.11 -9.99 18.81
CA THR A 148 -17.16 -9.28 17.53
C THR A 148 -17.38 -10.29 16.41
N THR A 149 -17.26 -9.87 15.14
CA THR A 149 -17.27 -10.80 14.02
C THR A 149 -15.97 -10.74 13.23
N PHE A 150 -15.59 -11.87 12.64
CA PHE A 150 -14.42 -11.91 11.77
C PHE A 150 -14.61 -11.02 10.52
N GLY A 151 -15.85 -10.96 10.00
CA GLY A 151 -16.18 -10.06 8.90
C GLY A 151 -16.00 -8.59 9.25
N LEU A 152 -16.37 -8.17 10.48
CA LEU A 152 -16.14 -6.79 10.94
C LEU A 152 -14.63 -6.49 11.05
N LYS A 153 -13.82 -7.45 11.49
CA LYS A 153 -12.37 -7.33 11.50
C LYS A 153 -11.81 -7.10 10.09
N MET A 154 -12.25 -7.88 9.11
CA MET A 154 -11.84 -7.73 7.70
C MET A 154 -12.35 -6.41 7.09
N LEU A 155 -13.56 -5.97 7.45
CA LEU A 155 -14.11 -4.69 7.03
C LEU A 155 -13.28 -3.50 7.51
N GLY A 156 -12.74 -3.59 8.74
CA GLY A 156 -11.83 -2.57 9.27
C GLY A 156 -10.57 -2.41 8.42
N PHE A 157 -9.96 -3.52 7.99
CA PHE A 157 -8.83 -3.50 7.05
C PHE A 157 -9.24 -3.01 5.66
N TYR A 158 -10.38 -3.43 5.15
CA TYR A 158 -10.92 -2.93 3.89
C TYR A 158 -11.01 -1.41 3.88
N ALA A 159 -11.61 -0.80 4.89
CA ALA A 159 -11.72 0.65 5.00
C ALA A 159 -10.36 1.37 5.14
N GLU A 160 -9.36 0.72 5.74
CA GLU A 160 -7.99 1.23 5.82
C GLU A 160 -7.33 1.26 4.44
N PHE A 161 -7.37 0.14 3.70
CA PHE A 161 -6.80 0.06 2.36
C PHE A 161 -7.55 0.91 1.31
N GLN A 162 -8.85 1.20 1.51
CA GLN A 162 -9.54 2.20 0.70
C GLN A 162 -8.88 3.58 0.83
N ARG A 163 -8.53 4.00 2.05
CA ARG A 163 -7.82 5.27 2.26
C ARG A 163 -6.40 5.24 1.69
N ASP A 164 -5.74 4.08 1.70
CA ASP A 164 -4.42 3.94 1.06
C ASP A 164 -4.51 4.02 -0.46
N ARG A 165 -5.57 3.47 -1.05
CA ARG A 165 -5.86 3.62 -2.47
C ARG A 165 -6.06 5.10 -2.86
N GLU A 166 -6.85 5.84 -2.08
CA GLU A 166 -7.08 7.27 -2.29
C GLU A 166 -5.76 8.08 -2.20
N ARG A 167 -4.87 7.73 -1.26
CA ARG A 167 -3.53 8.34 -1.15
C ARG A 167 -2.65 8.05 -2.36
N LEU A 168 -2.63 6.82 -2.83
CA LEU A 168 -1.87 6.45 -4.04
C LEU A 168 -2.43 7.15 -5.28
N GLU A 169 -3.75 7.28 -5.41
CA GLU A 169 -4.39 8.00 -6.51
C GLU A 169 -4.06 9.51 -6.48
N ALA A 170 -4.07 10.13 -5.30
CA ALA A 170 -3.63 11.50 -5.13
C ALA A 170 -2.15 11.67 -5.47
N ALA A 171 -1.29 10.77 -4.98
CA ALA A 171 0.14 10.79 -5.25
C ALA A 171 0.45 10.56 -6.75
N ARG A 172 -0.37 9.75 -7.45
CA ARG A 172 -0.29 9.61 -8.91
C ARG A 172 -0.43 10.96 -9.62
N LYS A 173 -1.40 11.77 -9.20
CA LYS A 173 -1.60 13.12 -9.77
C LYS A 173 -0.40 14.02 -9.51
N GLU A 174 0.19 13.95 -8.32
CA GLU A 174 1.38 14.71 -7.96
C GLU A 174 2.57 14.41 -8.87
N VAL A 175 2.81 13.14 -9.23
CA VAL A 175 3.96 12.74 -10.05
C VAL A 175 3.65 12.71 -11.55
N SER A 176 2.41 12.96 -11.97
CA SER A 176 2.05 12.97 -13.40
C SER A 176 2.30 14.36 -14.03
N THR A 177 3.51 14.90 -13.87
CA THR A 177 3.90 16.21 -14.40
C THR A 177 5.03 16.11 -15.42
N CYS A 178 5.16 17.14 -16.24
CA CYS A 178 6.14 17.29 -17.31
C CYS A 178 6.78 18.68 -17.20
N ALA A 179 8.10 18.75 -17.32
CA ALA A 179 8.82 20.02 -17.42
C ALA A 179 9.75 19.98 -18.63
N ILE A 180 9.52 20.86 -19.59
CA ILE A 180 10.39 21.12 -20.75
C ILE A 180 10.62 22.62 -20.80
N SER A 181 11.45 23.11 -19.88
CA SER A 181 11.53 24.55 -19.57
C SER A 181 12.96 25.12 -19.63
N GLY A 182 13.93 24.28 -20.00
CA GLY A 182 15.32 24.67 -20.15
C GLY A 182 16.12 24.69 -18.85
N ALA A 183 17.31 25.23 -18.88
CA ALA A 183 18.35 25.08 -17.87
C ALA A 183 17.96 25.51 -16.44
N VAL A 184 17.05 26.48 -16.29
CA VAL A 184 16.60 27.01 -14.98
C VAL A 184 15.10 27.31 -14.96
N GLY A 185 14.32 26.72 -15.85
CA GLY A 185 12.86 26.84 -15.84
C GLY A 185 12.29 28.14 -16.43
N THR A 186 13.10 28.92 -17.14
CA THR A 186 12.69 30.24 -17.66
C THR A 186 12.17 30.24 -19.09
N PHE A 187 12.19 29.11 -19.78
CA PHE A 187 11.86 28.97 -21.21
C PHE A 187 12.70 29.88 -22.12
N ALA A 188 13.91 30.29 -21.70
CA ALA A 188 14.73 31.27 -22.45
C ALA A 188 15.16 30.75 -23.83
N THR A 189 15.30 29.45 -23.98
CA THR A 189 15.81 28.79 -25.19
C THR A 189 14.79 27.87 -25.86
N ILE A 190 13.59 27.71 -25.30
CA ILE A 190 12.53 26.83 -25.83
C ILE A 190 11.16 27.47 -25.67
N ASP A 191 10.30 27.30 -26.66
CA ASP A 191 8.94 27.84 -26.61
C ASP A 191 8.08 27.05 -25.59
N PRO A 192 7.32 27.71 -24.69
CA PRO A 192 6.46 27.02 -23.73
C PRO A 192 5.42 26.08 -24.35
N ARG A 193 5.06 26.31 -25.62
CA ARG A 193 4.13 25.40 -26.33
C ARG A 193 4.74 24.02 -26.57
N VAL A 194 6.07 23.86 -26.56
CA VAL A 194 6.73 22.57 -26.62
C VAL A 194 6.40 21.73 -25.38
N GLU A 195 6.48 22.31 -24.19
CA GLU A 195 6.09 21.62 -22.95
C GLU A 195 4.63 21.19 -22.98
N GLN A 196 3.72 22.07 -23.40
CA GLN A 196 2.30 21.74 -23.49
C GLN A 196 2.06 20.56 -24.43
N TYR A 197 2.71 20.58 -25.60
CA TYR A 197 2.60 19.50 -26.60
C TYR A 197 3.13 18.17 -26.04
N VAL A 198 4.31 18.18 -25.42
CA VAL A 198 4.93 16.98 -24.85
C VAL A 198 4.06 16.41 -23.71
N ALA A 199 3.57 17.28 -22.82
CA ALA A 199 2.70 16.89 -21.73
C ALA A 199 1.40 16.23 -22.25
N GLU A 200 0.74 16.84 -23.22
CA GLU A 200 -0.48 16.29 -23.83
C GLU A 200 -0.23 14.92 -24.49
N LYS A 201 0.84 14.79 -25.28
CA LYS A 201 1.20 13.52 -25.95
C LYS A 201 1.52 12.40 -24.97
N LEU A 202 2.12 12.73 -23.83
CA LEU A 202 2.53 11.75 -22.83
C LEU A 202 1.47 11.53 -21.71
N GLY A 203 0.34 12.24 -21.76
CA GLY A 203 -0.71 12.15 -20.74
C GLY A 203 -0.28 12.71 -19.38
N LEU A 204 0.59 13.71 -19.38
CA LEU A 204 1.10 14.40 -18.21
C LEU A 204 0.52 15.83 -18.13
N THR A 205 0.73 16.50 -17.01
CA THR A 205 0.36 17.90 -16.80
C THR A 205 1.63 18.76 -16.79
N PRO A 206 1.67 19.91 -17.50
CA PRO A 206 2.81 20.82 -17.41
C PRO A 206 3.06 21.25 -15.96
N GLU A 207 4.32 21.28 -15.54
CA GLU A 207 4.71 21.78 -14.23
C GLU A 207 4.48 23.30 -14.16
N PRO A 208 3.70 23.81 -13.21
CA PRO A 208 3.40 25.24 -13.14
C PRO A 208 4.64 26.13 -13.01
N VAL A 209 5.60 25.69 -12.21
CA VAL A 209 6.89 26.36 -11.99
C VAL A 209 7.95 25.33 -11.68
N SER A 210 8.92 25.20 -12.56
CA SER A 210 10.12 24.40 -12.33
C SER A 210 11.35 25.30 -12.16
N THR A 211 12.40 24.72 -11.61
CA THR A 211 13.76 25.24 -11.71
C THR A 211 14.49 24.50 -12.84
N GLN A 212 15.69 24.00 -12.65
CA GLN A 212 16.24 23.00 -13.57
C GLN A 212 15.54 21.64 -13.43
N VAL A 213 14.85 21.42 -12.33
CA VAL A 213 14.18 20.16 -11.97
C VAL A 213 12.72 20.38 -11.56
N ILE A 214 11.92 19.34 -11.66
CA ILE A 214 10.59 19.28 -11.06
C ILE A 214 10.75 19.29 -9.52
N PRO A 215 9.90 20.00 -8.74
CA PRO A 215 9.98 20.03 -7.28
C PRO A 215 9.87 18.63 -6.68
N ARG A 216 10.77 18.30 -5.73
CA ARG A 216 10.86 16.96 -5.13
C ARG A 216 9.84 16.68 -4.04
N ASP A 217 9.10 17.67 -3.56
CA ASP A 217 7.96 17.46 -2.67
C ASP A 217 6.89 16.55 -3.27
N ARG A 218 6.72 16.54 -4.59
CA ARG A 218 5.85 15.62 -5.33
C ARG A 218 6.26 14.17 -5.11
N TYR A 219 7.54 13.88 -5.17
CA TYR A 219 8.07 12.54 -4.92
C TYR A 219 7.98 12.19 -3.43
N ALA A 220 8.26 13.13 -2.54
CA ALA A 220 8.10 12.95 -1.11
C ALA A 220 6.65 12.56 -0.74
N ALA A 221 5.65 13.19 -1.38
CA ALA A 221 4.24 12.82 -1.22
C ALA A 221 3.95 11.38 -1.66
N LEU A 222 4.49 10.94 -2.81
CA LEU A 222 4.36 9.56 -3.27
C LEU A 222 5.01 8.58 -2.29
N PHE A 223 6.24 8.85 -1.85
CA PHE A 223 6.94 7.97 -0.90
C PHE A 223 6.25 7.93 0.46
N ALA A 224 5.64 9.03 0.91
CA ALA A 224 4.81 9.04 2.11
C ALA A 224 3.59 8.11 1.95
N ALA A 225 2.90 8.13 0.82
CA ALA A 225 1.81 7.21 0.52
C ALA A 225 2.28 5.75 0.50
N VAL A 226 3.45 5.45 -0.10
CA VAL A 226 4.09 4.13 -0.06
C VAL A 226 4.36 3.68 1.38
N GLY A 227 4.92 4.55 2.21
CA GLY A 227 5.26 4.25 3.61
C GLY A 227 4.01 3.96 4.46
N ILE A 228 2.92 4.71 4.26
CA ILE A 228 1.64 4.49 4.94
C ILE A 228 1.04 3.15 4.49
N THR A 229 0.99 2.88 3.19
CA THR A 229 0.48 1.62 2.63
C THR A 229 1.29 0.42 3.14
N ALA A 230 2.62 0.54 3.22
CA ALA A 230 3.48 -0.49 3.81
C ALA A 230 3.16 -0.76 5.29
N SER A 231 2.78 0.28 6.04
CA SER A 231 2.38 0.14 7.44
C SER A 231 1.03 -0.57 7.59
N SER A 232 0.07 -0.32 6.71
CA SER A 232 -1.20 -1.05 6.64
C SER A 232 -0.98 -2.53 6.26
N ILE A 233 -0.08 -2.81 5.32
CA ILE A 233 0.32 -4.19 4.96
C ILE A 233 0.91 -4.91 6.18
N GLU A 234 1.83 -4.28 6.90
CA GLU A 234 2.42 -4.86 8.10
C GLU A 234 1.36 -5.13 9.17
N ARG A 235 0.46 -4.18 9.41
CA ARG A 235 -0.62 -4.32 10.40
C ARG A 235 -1.49 -5.55 10.11
N LEU A 236 -1.94 -5.75 8.87
CA LEU A 236 -2.74 -6.91 8.49
C LEU A 236 -1.92 -8.22 8.55
N ALA A 237 -0.67 -8.18 8.10
CA ALA A 237 0.23 -9.34 8.18
C ALA A 237 0.48 -9.77 9.64
N ILE A 238 0.64 -8.83 10.56
CA ILE A 238 0.76 -9.09 12.01
C ILE A 238 -0.53 -9.72 12.54
N GLU A 239 -1.70 -9.22 12.16
CA GLU A 239 -2.98 -9.80 12.58
C GLU A 239 -3.10 -11.26 12.13
N ILE A 240 -2.78 -11.57 10.87
CA ILE A 240 -2.79 -12.96 10.35
C ILE A 240 -1.85 -13.84 11.16
N ARG A 241 -0.64 -13.37 11.47
CA ARG A 241 0.33 -14.10 12.29
C ARG A 241 -0.20 -14.36 13.70
N HIS A 242 -0.88 -13.38 14.32
CA HIS A 242 -1.52 -13.57 15.63
C HIS A 242 -2.66 -14.59 15.58
N LEU A 243 -3.48 -14.59 14.52
CA LEU A 243 -4.56 -15.55 14.34
C LEU A 243 -4.07 -16.98 14.12
N GLN A 244 -2.86 -17.14 13.55
CA GLN A 244 -2.26 -18.46 13.27
C GLN A 244 -1.50 -19.06 14.46
N ARG A 245 -1.24 -18.30 15.53
CA ARG A 245 -0.54 -18.85 16.71
C ARG A 245 -1.21 -20.09 17.24
N THR A 246 -0.41 -21.02 17.76
CA THR A 246 -0.87 -22.33 18.28
C THR A 246 -2.01 -22.20 19.28
N GLU A 247 -1.96 -21.18 20.15
CA GLU A 247 -2.96 -20.94 21.21
C GLU A 247 -4.24 -20.28 20.70
N VAL A 248 -4.23 -19.75 19.46
CA VAL A 248 -5.33 -19.01 18.83
C VAL A 248 -6.01 -19.83 17.75
N ARG A 249 -5.29 -20.15 16.68
CA ARG A 249 -5.72 -20.99 15.54
C ARG A 249 -7.09 -20.59 14.96
N GLU A 250 -7.35 -19.31 14.82
CA GLU A 250 -8.61 -18.80 14.27
C GLU A 250 -8.55 -18.61 12.75
N ALA A 251 -7.35 -18.36 12.20
CA ALA A 251 -7.07 -18.38 10.77
C ALA A 251 -5.62 -18.78 10.52
N GLU A 252 -5.31 -19.25 9.31
CA GLU A 252 -3.93 -19.57 8.91
C GLU A 252 -3.72 -19.36 7.40
N GLU A 253 -2.48 -19.10 7.00
CA GLU A 253 -2.06 -19.10 5.61
C GLU A 253 -2.32 -20.47 4.97
N TYR A 254 -2.75 -20.45 3.70
CA TYR A 254 -2.93 -21.69 2.94
C TYR A 254 -1.59 -22.41 2.77
N PHE A 255 -1.59 -23.67 3.16
CA PHE A 255 -0.44 -24.57 3.04
C PHE A 255 -0.68 -25.54 1.88
N SER A 256 0.08 -25.39 0.78
CA SER A 256 -0.12 -26.17 -0.44
C SER A 256 0.38 -27.61 -0.28
N ALA A 257 -0.20 -28.52 -1.07
CA ALA A 257 0.27 -29.90 -1.13
C ALA A 257 1.76 -29.94 -1.54
N GLY A 258 2.57 -30.68 -0.78
CA GLY A 258 4.02 -30.77 -0.99
C GLY A 258 4.86 -29.65 -0.42
N GLN A 259 4.26 -28.58 0.09
CA GLN A 259 4.99 -27.51 0.78
C GLN A 259 5.66 -28.04 2.06
N LYS A 260 6.88 -27.55 2.33
CA LYS A 260 7.60 -27.84 3.58
C LYS A 260 7.52 -26.65 4.51
N GLY A 261 6.96 -26.83 5.71
CA GLY A 261 6.78 -25.75 6.69
C GLY A 261 8.00 -25.56 7.60
N SER A 262 8.79 -26.60 7.76
CA SER A 262 9.98 -26.61 8.62
C SER A 262 10.97 -27.65 8.13
N SER A 263 12.27 -27.35 8.25
CA SER A 263 13.35 -28.33 7.96
C SER A 263 13.49 -29.40 9.03
N ALA A 264 13.07 -29.11 10.27
CA ALA A 264 13.23 -29.99 11.43
C ALA A 264 11.93 -30.65 11.90
N MET A 265 10.80 -29.97 11.78
CA MET A 265 9.51 -30.41 12.33
C MET A 265 8.44 -30.50 11.22
N PRO A 266 8.13 -31.71 10.72
CA PRO A 266 7.23 -31.86 9.54
C PRO A 266 5.81 -31.35 9.74
N HIS A 267 5.31 -31.27 10.98
CA HIS A 267 3.97 -30.79 11.31
C HIS A 267 3.85 -29.26 11.41
N LYS A 268 4.98 -28.55 11.45
CA LYS A 268 5.01 -27.11 11.73
C LYS A 268 4.66 -26.31 10.47
N ARG A 269 3.61 -25.50 10.56
CA ARG A 269 3.15 -24.58 9.51
C ARG A 269 3.41 -23.15 9.94
N ASN A 270 4.44 -22.54 9.37
CA ASN A 270 4.82 -21.17 9.71
C ASN A 270 4.11 -20.17 8.82
N PRO A 271 3.71 -18.97 9.33
CA PRO A 271 3.13 -17.89 8.53
C PRO A 271 4.23 -17.12 7.75
N VAL A 272 4.97 -17.83 6.90
CA VAL A 272 6.19 -17.32 6.23
C VAL A 272 5.89 -16.17 5.29
N LEU A 273 4.73 -16.18 4.64
CA LEU A 273 4.36 -15.11 3.72
C LEU A 273 4.07 -13.80 4.46
N SER A 274 3.34 -13.86 5.56
CA SER A 274 3.06 -12.70 6.42
C SER A 274 4.32 -12.19 7.13
N GLU A 275 5.22 -13.10 7.56
CA GLU A 275 6.53 -12.72 8.12
C GLU A 275 7.38 -11.96 7.10
N ASN A 276 7.42 -12.44 5.86
CA ASN A 276 8.11 -11.76 4.77
C ASN A 276 7.52 -10.35 4.50
N LEU A 277 6.19 -10.20 4.51
CA LEU A 277 5.53 -8.90 4.35
C LEU A 277 5.91 -7.92 5.48
N THR A 278 5.97 -8.37 6.73
CA THR A 278 6.40 -7.51 7.84
C THR A 278 7.85 -7.05 7.70
N GLY A 279 8.72 -7.90 7.16
CA GLY A 279 10.11 -7.55 6.85
C GLY A 279 10.22 -6.51 5.74
N LEU A 280 9.53 -6.74 4.61
CA LEU A 280 9.56 -5.82 3.47
C LEU A 280 8.91 -4.47 3.77
N ALA A 281 7.86 -4.42 4.60
CA ALA A 281 7.25 -3.18 5.02
C ALA A 281 8.23 -2.24 5.76
N ARG A 282 9.15 -2.79 6.55
CA ARG A 282 10.20 -2.00 7.21
C ARG A 282 11.13 -1.34 6.20
N LEU A 283 11.50 -2.07 5.15
CA LEU A 283 12.35 -1.56 4.07
C LEU A 283 11.61 -0.46 3.30
N LEU A 284 10.37 -0.68 2.91
CA LEU A 284 9.56 0.31 2.17
C LEU A 284 9.44 1.63 2.95
N ARG A 285 9.21 1.58 4.26
CA ARG A 285 9.17 2.78 5.10
C ARG A 285 10.50 3.52 5.17
N SER A 286 11.63 2.81 5.08
CA SER A 286 12.95 3.45 5.14
C SER A 286 13.22 4.36 3.94
N TYR A 287 12.58 4.14 2.80
CA TYR A 287 12.73 4.97 1.60
C TYR A 287 12.02 6.33 1.69
N VAL A 288 11.15 6.52 2.67
CA VAL A 288 10.45 7.80 2.89
C VAL A 288 11.45 8.90 3.29
N ILE A 289 12.42 8.57 4.14
CA ILE A 289 13.37 9.57 4.66
C ILE A 289 14.22 10.19 3.54
N PRO A 290 14.96 9.42 2.71
CA PRO A 290 15.74 10.02 1.63
C PRO A 290 14.88 10.75 0.61
N ALA A 291 13.63 10.34 0.38
CA ALA A 291 12.71 11.07 -0.49
C ALA A 291 12.32 12.45 0.11
N MET A 292 12.13 12.52 1.42
CA MET A 292 11.89 13.80 2.12
C MET A 292 13.14 14.71 2.10
N GLU A 293 14.33 14.14 2.29
CA GLU A 293 15.59 14.89 2.27
C GLU A 293 15.91 15.48 0.89
N ASN A 294 15.43 14.86 -0.20
CA ASN A 294 15.59 15.38 -1.56
C ASN A 294 14.80 16.68 -1.84
N VAL A 295 13.86 17.07 -0.98
CA VAL A 295 13.10 18.33 -1.14
C VAL A 295 14.04 19.55 -1.02
N ALA A 296 15.03 19.48 -0.15
CA ALA A 296 15.96 20.55 0.14
C ALA A 296 17.18 20.54 -0.78
N LEU A 297 17.00 20.85 -2.05
CA LEU A 297 18.09 21.03 -3.02
C LEU A 297 18.64 22.47 -2.96
N TRP A 298 19.92 22.63 -3.37
CA TRP A 298 20.54 23.94 -3.47
C TRP A 298 20.08 24.67 -4.73
N HIS A 299 19.64 25.92 -4.55
CA HIS A 299 19.28 26.84 -5.62
C HIS A 299 18.30 26.20 -6.63
N GLU A 300 18.57 26.36 -7.92
CA GLU A 300 17.77 25.79 -8.99
C GLU A 300 18.00 24.28 -9.17
N ARG A 301 19.11 23.71 -8.68
CA ARG A 301 19.42 22.28 -8.57
C ARG A 301 20.80 22.05 -7.98
N ASP A 302 20.95 21.02 -7.15
CA ASP A 302 22.16 20.20 -7.07
C ASP A 302 21.82 18.75 -7.47
N ILE A 303 22.82 17.87 -7.61
CA ILE A 303 22.59 16.51 -8.11
C ILE A 303 22.47 15.45 -7.02
N SER A 304 22.42 15.83 -5.74
CA SER A 304 22.37 14.91 -4.61
C SER A 304 21.18 13.97 -4.66
N HIS A 305 20.01 14.45 -5.12
CA HIS A 305 18.80 13.66 -5.28
C HIS A 305 18.99 12.46 -6.21
N SER A 306 19.77 12.61 -7.28
CA SER A 306 19.85 11.63 -8.37
C SER A 306 20.41 10.29 -7.89
N SER A 307 21.45 10.30 -7.06
CA SER A 307 22.11 9.08 -6.57
C SER A 307 21.19 8.19 -5.75
N ASN A 308 20.30 8.77 -4.93
CA ASN A 308 19.37 7.98 -4.14
C ASN A 308 18.06 7.66 -4.89
N GLU A 309 17.51 8.58 -5.70
CA GLU A 309 16.31 8.33 -6.50
C GLU A 309 16.46 7.15 -7.46
N ARG A 310 17.65 6.95 -8.03
CA ARG A 310 17.98 5.80 -8.89
C ARG A 310 17.85 4.45 -8.17
N ILE A 311 17.95 4.44 -6.84
CA ILE A 311 17.83 3.25 -5.99
C ILE A 311 16.44 3.15 -5.38
N ILE A 312 16.03 4.20 -4.65
CA ILE A 312 14.80 4.12 -3.83
C ILE A 312 13.53 4.02 -4.66
N ALA A 313 13.47 4.65 -5.86
CA ALA A 313 12.25 4.63 -6.65
C ALA A 313 11.96 3.24 -7.23
N PRO A 314 12.86 2.58 -8.00
CA PRO A 314 12.61 1.22 -8.46
C PRO A 314 12.39 0.24 -7.31
N ASP A 315 13.15 0.36 -6.23
CA ASP A 315 13.04 -0.55 -5.10
C ASP A 315 11.71 -0.39 -4.34
N ALA A 316 11.24 0.84 -4.15
CA ALA A 316 9.95 1.10 -3.51
C ALA A 316 8.77 0.61 -4.36
N MET A 317 8.77 0.92 -5.65
CA MET A 317 7.67 0.54 -6.55
C MET A 317 7.60 -0.98 -6.72
N ILE A 318 8.74 -1.64 -7.02
CA ILE A 318 8.82 -3.09 -7.18
C ILE A 318 8.48 -3.80 -5.86
N GLY A 319 8.98 -3.30 -4.73
CA GLY A 319 8.72 -3.90 -3.42
C GLY A 319 7.25 -3.79 -2.99
N LEU A 320 6.62 -2.63 -3.21
CA LEU A 320 5.22 -2.43 -2.86
C LEU A 320 4.29 -3.27 -3.76
N ASP A 321 4.53 -3.30 -5.07
CA ASP A 321 3.83 -4.17 -6.02
C ASP A 321 3.85 -5.64 -5.57
N PHE A 322 5.03 -6.13 -5.22
CA PHE A 322 5.19 -7.48 -4.71
C PHE A 322 4.40 -7.72 -3.42
N CYS A 323 4.45 -6.77 -2.47
CA CYS A 323 3.77 -6.88 -1.18
C CYS A 323 2.24 -6.88 -1.33
N LEU A 324 1.68 -5.97 -2.14
CA LEU A 324 0.23 -5.89 -2.37
C LEU A 324 -0.28 -7.17 -3.03
N ASN A 325 0.43 -7.65 -4.06
CA ASN A 325 0.06 -8.87 -4.76
C ASN A 325 0.13 -10.11 -3.86
N ARG A 326 1.17 -10.21 -3.02
CA ARG A 326 1.32 -11.30 -2.05
C ARG A 326 0.22 -11.27 -0.99
N LEU A 327 -0.09 -10.10 -0.44
CA LEU A 327 -1.13 -9.96 0.59
C LEU A 327 -2.52 -10.30 0.04
N ALA A 328 -2.84 -9.87 -1.18
CA ALA A 328 -4.08 -10.27 -1.86
C ALA A 328 -4.17 -11.79 -1.99
N GLY A 329 -3.09 -12.45 -2.44
CA GLY A 329 -3.03 -13.90 -2.58
C GLY A 329 -3.15 -14.67 -1.25
N ILE A 330 -2.64 -14.11 -0.15
CA ILE A 330 -2.85 -14.67 1.21
C ILE A 330 -4.34 -14.63 1.56
N LEU A 331 -5.00 -13.47 1.40
CA LEU A 331 -6.41 -13.30 1.76
C LEU A 331 -7.35 -14.14 0.90
N GLU A 332 -7.07 -14.26 -0.39
CA GLU A 332 -7.85 -15.09 -1.31
C GLU A 332 -7.89 -16.56 -0.88
N LYS A 333 -6.82 -17.05 -0.25
CA LYS A 333 -6.64 -18.45 0.15
C LYS A 333 -6.65 -18.67 1.67
N LEU A 334 -6.87 -17.63 2.46
CA LEU A 334 -6.84 -17.70 3.92
C LEU A 334 -7.81 -18.75 4.43
N LEU A 335 -7.30 -19.68 5.25
CA LEU A 335 -8.11 -20.68 5.93
C LEU A 335 -8.66 -20.05 7.21
N ILE A 336 -9.96 -20.20 7.44
CA ILE A 336 -10.67 -19.57 8.57
C ILE A 336 -11.38 -20.69 9.34
N TYR A 337 -11.28 -20.66 10.66
CA TYR A 337 -11.77 -21.70 11.57
C TYR A 337 -12.82 -21.16 12.54
N PRO A 338 -14.10 -21.08 12.14
CA PRO A 338 -15.18 -20.58 13.00
C PRO A 338 -15.34 -21.37 14.32
N ASP A 339 -15.13 -22.68 14.30
CA ASP A 339 -15.25 -23.52 15.51
C ASP A 339 -14.15 -23.17 16.54
N ASN A 340 -12.93 -22.88 16.09
CA ASN A 340 -11.87 -22.42 16.97
C ASN A 340 -12.16 -21.01 17.52
N MET A 341 -12.77 -20.15 16.72
CA MET A 341 -13.21 -18.82 17.16
C MET A 341 -14.23 -18.95 18.30
N MET A 342 -15.21 -19.83 18.15
CA MET A 342 -16.21 -20.11 19.20
C MET A 342 -15.57 -20.73 20.44
N THR A 343 -14.62 -21.64 20.28
CA THR A 343 -13.87 -22.23 21.40
C THR A 343 -13.11 -21.16 22.18
N ASN A 344 -12.43 -20.25 21.49
CA ASN A 344 -11.70 -19.15 22.12
C ASN A 344 -12.67 -18.14 22.80
N LEU A 345 -13.80 -17.81 22.15
CA LEU A 345 -14.83 -16.95 22.71
C LEU A 345 -15.34 -17.47 24.04
N ASN A 346 -15.55 -18.79 24.16
CA ASN A 346 -16.06 -19.43 25.36
C ASN A 346 -14.99 -19.77 26.43
N ARG A 347 -13.70 -19.55 26.13
CA ARG A 347 -12.56 -19.93 26.99
C ARG A 347 -12.65 -19.38 28.41
N LEU A 348 -13.18 -18.17 28.58
CA LEU A 348 -13.36 -17.53 29.88
C LEU A 348 -14.74 -17.79 30.52
N LYS A 349 -15.43 -18.88 30.10
CA LYS A 349 -16.65 -19.40 30.74
C LYS A 349 -17.70 -18.32 31.04
N GLY A 350 -17.95 -17.41 30.09
CA GLY A 350 -19.00 -16.38 30.18
C GLY A 350 -18.54 -15.02 30.70
N LEU A 351 -17.27 -14.80 31.07
CA LEU A 351 -16.78 -13.48 31.53
C LEU A 351 -16.95 -12.36 30.49
N ILE A 352 -17.05 -12.71 29.21
CA ILE A 352 -17.32 -11.77 28.12
C ILE A 352 -18.65 -11.00 28.28
N PHE A 353 -19.59 -11.51 29.10
CA PHE A 353 -20.86 -10.88 29.39
C PHE A 353 -20.85 -9.97 30.62
N SER A 354 -19.70 -9.83 31.30
CA SER A 354 -19.61 -9.13 32.60
C SER A 354 -20.10 -7.68 32.55
N GLN A 355 -19.75 -6.92 31.48
CA GLN A 355 -20.25 -5.56 31.32
C GLN A 355 -21.76 -5.52 31.15
N ARG A 356 -22.31 -6.44 30.36
CA ARG A 356 -23.75 -6.53 30.10
C ARG A 356 -24.53 -6.82 31.38
N VAL A 357 -24.03 -7.72 32.22
CA VAL A 357 -24.61 -8.03 33.54
C VAL A 357 -24.54 -6.81 34.45
N MET A 358 -23.40 -6.15 34.55
CA MET A 358 -23.22 -4.94 35.33
C MET A 358 -24.21 -3.85 34.93
N LEU A 359 -24.34 -3.58 33.63
CA LEU A 359 -25.26 -2.54 33.13
C LEU A 359 -26.74 -2.90 33.41
N ALA A 360 -27.14 -4.16 33.27
CA ALA A 360 -28.47 -4.60 33.57
C ALA A 360 -28.85 -4.36 35.05
N MET A 361 -27.92 -4.59 35.98
CA MET A 361 -28.15 -4.27 37.40
C MET A 361 -28.25 -2.76 37.64
N VAL A 362 -27.47 -1.95 36.92
CA VAL A 362 -27.57 -0.47 36.99
C VAL A 362 -28.94 -0.01 36.47
N ASP A 363 -29.41 -0.58 35.36
CA ASP A 363 -30.75 -0.26 34.80
C ASP A 363 -31.89 -0.64 35.74
N LYS A 364 -31.65 -1.59 36.64
CA LYS A 364 -32.57 -1.95 37.73
C LYS A 364 -32.46 -1.05 38.96
N GLY A 365 -31.62 -0.04 38.93
CA GLY A 365 -31.52 0.96 40.00
C GLY A 365 -30.35 0.76 40.97
N LEU A 366 -29.46 -0.25 40.77
CA LEU A 366 -28.24 -0.36 41.56
C LEU A 366 -27.28 0.79 41.24
N LYS A 367 -26.59 1.27 42.29
CA LYS A 367 -25.44 2.16 42.03
C LYS A 367 -24.36 1.44 41.23
N ARG A 368 -23.68 2.18 40.36
CA ARG A 368 -22.67 1.62 39.49
C ARG A 368 -21.56 0.86 40.26
N GLU A 369 -21.15 1.40 41.40
CA GLU A 369 -20.11 0.82 42.25
C GLU A 369 -20.58 -0.53 42.85
N ASP A 370 -21.83 -0.65 43.26
CA ASP A 370 -22.38 -1.89 43.78
C ASP A 370 -22.55 -2.93 42.69
N ALA A 371 -23.09 -2.53 41.52
CA ALA A 371 -23.16 -3.41 40.36
C ALA A 371 -21.76 -3.91 39.92
N TYR A 372 -20.76 -3.03 39.93
CA TYR A 372 -19.38 -3.39 39.63
C TYR A 372 -18.85 -4.40 40.65
N ARG A 373 -19.00 -4.15 41.94
CA ARG A 373 -18.57 -5.03 43.04
C ARG A 373 -19.19 -6.43 42.91
N LEU A 374 -20.48 -6.51 42.65
CA LEU A 374 -21.18 -7.78 42.48
C LEU A 374 -20.68 -8.56 41.26
N THR A 375 -20.52 -7.87 40.14
CA THR A 375 -20.01 -8.46 38.90
C THR A 375 -18.58 -8.96 39.09
N GLN A 376 -17.70 -8.13 39.68
CA GLN A 376 -16.28 -8.44 39.88
C GLN A 376 -16.09 -9.63 40.83
N ARG A 377 -16.81 -9.70 41.96
CA ARG A 377 -16.64 -10.81 42.90
C ARG A 377 -16.94 -12.18 42.26
N ASN A 378 -17.98 -12.23 41.41
CA ASN A 378 -18.34 -13.46 40.68
C ASN A 378 -17.33 -13.75 39.55
N ALA A 379 -16.86 -12.71 38.85
CA ALA A 379 -15.83 -12.85 37.82
C ALA A 379 -14.51 -13.41 38.40
N MET A 380 -14.10 -12.94 39.59
CA MET A 380 -12.90 -13.45 40.24
C MET A 380 -12.97 -14.92 40.64
N LYS A 381 -14.18 -15.43 41.00
CA LYS A 381 -14.41 -16.84 41.22
C LYS A 381 -14.23 -17.68 39.94
N VAL A 382 -14.66 -17.14 38.77
CA VAL A 382 -14.39 -17.81 37.49
C VAL A 382 -12.90 -17.92 37.23
N TRP A 383 -12.13 -16.86 37.49
CA TRP A 383 -10.66 -16.90 37.39
C TRP A 383 -10.02 -17.91 38.35
N ALA A 384 -10.61 -18.11 39.52
CA ALA A 384 -10.20 -19.15 40.48
C ALA A 384 -10.62 -20.56 40.05
N GLY A 385 -11.41 -20.70 38.98
CA GLY A 385 -11.86 -22.01 38.48
C GLY A 385 -13.09 -22.59 39.18
N GLU A 386 -13.81 -21.78 39.97
CA GLU A 386 -14.93 -22.22 40.84
C GLU A 386 -16.24 -22.49 40.07
N GLY A 387 -16.35 -22.12 38.79
CA GLY A 387 -17.53 -22.36 37.98
C GLY A 387 -17.60 -21.55 36.71
N THR A 388 -18.76 -21.50 36.05
CA THR A 388 -19.05 -20.56 34.95
C THR A 388 -19.59 -19.26 35.54
N PHE A 389 -19.43 -18.17 34.80
CA PHE A 389 -19.88 -16.85 35.26
C PHE A 389 -21.39 -16.82 35.50
N LYS A 390 -22.17 -17.49 34.65
CA LYS A 390 -23.61 -17.62 34.78
C LYS A 390 -24.04 -18.36 36.06
N ASP A 391 -23.46 -19.55 36.30
CA ASP A 391 -23.80 -20.35 37.48
C ASP A 391 -23.48 -19.61 38.78
N LEU A 392 -22.36 -18.88 38.81
CA LEU A 392 -21.94 -18.11 39.97
C LEU A 392 -22.85 -16.91 40.23
N LEU A 393 -23.36 -16.27 39.17
CA LEU A 393 -24.34 -15.19 39.30
C LEU A 393 -25.70 -15.71 39.76
N GLU A 394 -26.14 -16.86 39.27
CA GLU A 394 -27.38 -17.53 39.72
C GLU A 394 -27.31 -17.96 41.19
N ALA A 395 -26.13 -18.30 41.68
CA ALA A 395 -25.92 -18.65 43.09
C ALA A 395 -25.72 -17.44 44.03
N ASP A 396 -25.61 -16.24 43.48
CA ASP A 396 -25.39 -15.01 44.27
C ASP A 396 -26.72 -14.34 44.64
N GLU A 397 -27.09 -14.42 45.91
CA GLU A 397 -28.38 -13.88 46.41
C GLU A 397 -28.54 -12.38 46.10
N GLU A 398 -27.51 -11.55 46.27
CA GLU A 398 -27.60 -10.11 45.99
C GLU A 398 -27.84 -9.84 44.48
N VAL A 399 -27.25 -10.64 43.60
CA VAL A 399 -27.51 -10.55 42.14
C VAL A 399 -28.96 -10.97 41.86
N MET A 400 -29.42 -12.07 42.43
CA MET A 400 -30.75 -12.62 42.18
C MET A 400 -31.88 -11.82 42.85
N GLN A 401 -31.59 -10.95 43.83
CA GLN A 401 -32.52 -9.94 44.33
C GLN A 401 -32.74 -8.80 43.32
N THR A 402 -31.80 -8.59 42.42
CA THR A 402 -31.82 -7.50 41.43
C THR A 402 -32.33 -7.95 40.08
N LEU A 403 -31.92 -9.13 39.63
CA LEU A 403 -32.24 -9.71 38.31
C LEU A 403 -33.06 -11.00 38.49
N SER A 404 -34.14 -11.17 37.74
CA SER A 404 -34.82 -12.47 37.67
C SER A 404 -33.96 -13.48 36.91
N LYS A 405 -34.26 -14.77 37.01
CA LYS A 405 -33.56 -15.84 36.31
C LYS A 405 -33.70 -15.67 34.80
N GLU A 406 -34.87 -15.33 34.33
CA GLU A 406 -35.17 -15.11 32.92
C GLU A 406 -34.38 -13.87 32.36
N GLU A 407 -34.31 -12.82 33.15
CA GLU A 407 -33.53 -11.64 32.79
C GLU A 407 -32.06 -11.99 32.71
N LEU A 408 -31.49 -12.67 33.71
CA LEU A 408 -30.12 -13.10 33.72
C LEU A 408 -29.81 -14.03 32.53
N GLU A 409 -30.64 -15.00 32.22
CA GLU A 409 -30.53 -15.88 31.06
C GLU A 409 -30.41 -15.09 29.76
N SER A 410 -31.25 -14.08 29.56
CA SER A 410 -31.28 -13.26 28.37
C SER A 410 -30.01 -12.45 28.16
N LEU A 411 -29.22 -12.19 29.21
CA LEU A 411 -27.96 -11.46 29.11
C LEU A 411 -26.84 -12.26 28.46
N PHE A 412 -26.95 -13.60 28.41
CA PHE A 412 -25.95 -14.48 27.81
C PHE A 412 -26.20 -14.77 26.31
N ASP A 413 -27.07 -13.99 25.67
CA ASP A 413 -27.33 -14.08 24.24
C ASP A 413 -26.26 -13.32 23.42
N LEU A 414 -25.53 -14.04 22.55
CA LEU A 414 -24.50 -13.51 21.67
C LEU A 414 -25.05 -12.59 20.55
N SER A 415 -26.36 -12.73 20.21
CA SER A 415 -26.98 -11.90 19.17
C SER A 415 -26.96 -10.41 19.51
N PHE A 416 -26.90 -10.10 20.81
CA PHE A 416 -26.77 -8.73 21.31
C PHE A 416 -25.56 -8.00 20.69
N TYR A 417 -24.46 -8.68 20.49
CA TYR A 417 -23.21 -8.10 19.96
C TYR A 417 -23.21 -7.96 18.43
N THR A 418 -24.15 -8.58 17.74
CA THR A 418 -24.24 -8.52 16.27
C THR A 418 -25.35 -7.61 15.76
N LYS A 419 -26.21 -7.08 16.63
CA LYS A 419 -27.41 -6.27 16.27
C LYS A 419 -27.10 -5.04 15.41
N GLN A 420 -25.88 -4.50 15.45
CA GLN A 420 -25.48 -3.31 14.69
C GLN A 420 -24.54 -3.61 13.53
N ILE A 421 -24.22 -4.87 13.25
CA ILE A 421 -23.26 -5.25 12.19
C ILE A 421 -23.71 -4.71 10.83
N ASP A 422 -24.98 -4.84 10.47
CA ASP A 422 -25.51 -4.33 9.20
C ASP A 422 -25.36 -2.82 9.07
N PHE A 423 -25.60 -2.08 10.16
CA PHE A 423 -25.41 -0.64 10.18
C PHE A 423 -23.94 -0.26 9.94
N ILE A 424 -23.00 -0.97 10.56
CA ILE A 424 -21.57 -0.72 10.39
C ILE A 424 -21.12 -1.02 8.95
N PHE A 425 -21.57 -2.13 8.38
CA PHE A 425 -21.26 -2.48 6.99
C PHE A 425 -21.78 -1.44 5.99
N LYS A 426 -22.97 -0.87 6.24
CA LYS A 426 -23.55 0.18 5.39
C LYS A 426 -22.78 1.51 5.44
N LYS A 427 -22.01 1.77 6.49
CA LYS A 427 -21.19 3.01 6.62
C LYS A 427 -19.95 2.99 5.73
N VAL A 428 -19.45 1.82 5.37
CA VAL A 428 -18.26 1.68 4.53
C VAL A 428 -18.67 1.83 3.08
N ARG A 429 -18.02 2.75 2.36
CA ARG A 429 -18.31 2.98 0.94
C ARG A 429 -18.02 1.71 0.14
N PRO A 430 -18.93 1.23 -0.72
CA PRO A 430 -18.61 0.21 -1.69
C PRO A 430 -17.59 0.74 -2.72
N LEU A 431 -16.73 -0.14 -3.21
CA LEU A 431 -15.89 0.14 -4.39
C LEU A 431 -16.77 0.37 -5.61
#